data_3dacee92bacb6181be998ff727d45b17
#
_entry.id   3dacee92bacb6181be998ff727d45b17
#
_cell.length_a   1.000
_cell.length_b   1.000
_cell.length_c   1.000
_cell.angle_alpha   90.00
_cell.angle_beta   90.00
_cell.angle_gamma   90.00
#
_symmetry.space_group_name_H-M   'P 1'
#
loop_
_entity.id
_entity.type
_entity.pdbx_description
1 polymer ?
#
loop_
_entity_poly.entity_id
_entity_poly.type
_entity_poly.pdbx_seq_one_letter_code
_entity_poly.pdbx_strand_id
1 'polypeptide(L)'
;TISESSKGLNKFVDSHRNLTRVAAPVKKAFYFKGLAERVINLTREQTIMSGAICTYVEKSEDVLLYADEGQITQILINLVKNAVQAEAKNIEITAEINLSEHIIINVTNDGNPISKESQEEIFVPFFTTKQEGTGIGLSLSRQIMRLHNGSLSLTKSDDHSTVFTLIFR
;
A
#
# COMPACT_ATOMS: atom_id res chain seq x y z
N THR A 1 -36.32 9.95 -17.92
CA THR A 1 -36.06 9.90 -19.36
C THR A 1 -34.78 9.18 -19.69
N ILE A 2 -34.68 8.64 -20.90
CA ILE A 2 -33.47 7.88 -21.35
C ILE A 2 -32.22 8.76 -21.31
N SER A 3 -32.33 10.06 -21.64
CA SER A 3 -31.18 10.98 -21.63
C SER A 3 -30.67 11.29 -20.21
N GLU A 4 -31.57 11.38 -19.24
CA GLU A 4 -31.20 11.61 -17.83
C GLU A 4 -30.50 10.36 -17.22
N SER A 5 -31.01 9.17 -17.51
CA SER A 5 -30.38 7.91 -17.10
C SER A 5 -28.99 7.73 -17.72
N SER A 6 -28.83 8.11 -18.99
CA SER A 6 -27.54 8.06 -19.70
C SER A 6 -26.52 9.03 -19.11
N LYS A 7 -26.94 10.27 -18.76
CA LYS A 7 -26.07 11.26 -18.10
C LYS A 7 -25.64 10.81 -16.69
N GLY A 8 -26.53 10.20 -15.91
CA GLY A 8 -26.22 9.65 -14.60
C GLY A 8 -25.23 8.50 -14.67
N LEU A 9 -25.41 7.59 -15.64
CA LEU A 9 -24.52 6.48 -15.86
C LEU A 9 -23.12 6.94 -16.28
N ASN A 10 -23.02 7.93 -17.16
CA ASN A 10 -21.73 8.50 -17.57
C ASN A 10 -20.99 9.14 -16.42
N LYS A 11 -21.68 9.91 -15.55
CA LYS A 11 -21.10 10.47 -14.32
C LYS A 11 -20.58 9.39 -13.39
N PHE A 12 -21.31 8.29 -13.22
CA PHE A 12 -20.90 7.16 -12.40
C PHE A 12 -19.64 6.50 -12.95
N VAL A 13 -19.59 6.23 -14.25
CA VAL A 13 -18.42 5.63 -14.91
C VAL A 13 -17.20 6.56 -14.80
N ASP A 14 -17.36 7.86 -15.01
CA ASP A 14 -16.26 8.84 -14.90
C ASP A 14 -15.75 8.94 -13.46
N SER A 15 -16.64 8.92 -12.46
CA SER A 15 -16.26 8.87 -11.04
C SER A 15 -15.44 7.65 -10.73
N HIS A 16 -15.80 6.47 -11.24
CA HIS A 16 -15.06 5.23 -11.04
C HIS A 16 -13.70 5.26 -11.75
N ARG A 17 -13.61 5.80 -12.95
CA ARG A 17 -12.35 6.01 -13.66
C ARG A 17 -11.41 6.92 -12.88
N ASN A 18 -11.91 8.03 -12.32
CA ASN A 18 -11.11 8.94 -11.52
C ASN A 18 -10.58 8.29 -10.24
N LEU A 19 -11.39 7.44 -9.58
CA LEU A 19 -10.98 6.70 -8.38
C LEU A 19 -9.88 5.66 -8.65
N THR A 20 -9.81 5.11 -9.87
CA THR A 20 -8.81 4.09 -10.25
C THR A 20 -7.66 4.66 -11.07
N ARG A 21 -7.65 5.96 -11.33
CA ARG A 21 -6.64 6.63 -12.15
C ARG A 21 -5.50 7.15 -11.29
N VAL A 22 -4.27 6.85 -11.71
CA VAL A 22 -3.05 7.33 -11.05
C VAL A 22 -2.36 8.37 -11.94
N ALA A 23 -2.00 9.50 -11.36
CA ALA A 23 -1.22 10.53 -12.04
C ALA A 23 0.19 10.02 -12.36
N ALA A 24 0.79 10.54 -13.42
CA ALA A 24 2.19 10.24 -13.75
C ALA A 24 3.10 10.64 -12.58
N PRO A 25 4.03 9.77 -12.17
CA PRO A 25 4.92 10.07 -11.04
C PRO A 25 5.86 11.23 -11.35
N VAL A 26 6.05 12.11 -10.36
CA VAL A 26 7.08 13.15 -10.37
C VAL A 26 8.20 12.65 -9.46
N LYS A 27 9.21 12.02 -10.06
CA LYS A 27 10.26 11.30 -9.35
C LYS A 27 11.37 12.23 -8.86
N LYS A 28 11.84 12.00 -7.64
CA LYS A 28 12.99 12.65 -7.02
C LYS A 28 13.80 11.63 -6.24
N ALA A 29 15.08 11.88 -6.05
CA ALA A 29 15.91 11.10 -5.16
C ALA A 29 15.69 11.55 -3.71
N PHE A 30 15.45 10.61 -2.81
CA PHE A 30 15.29 10.88 -1.39
C PHE A 30 15.67 9.65 -0.57
N TYR A 31 16.08 9.86 0.69
CA TYR A 31 16.33 8.75 1.60
C TYR A 31 15.01 8.19 2.12
N PHE A 32 14.86 6.88 2.02
CA PHE A 32 13.63 6.20 2.40
C PHE A 32 13.30 6.35 3.89
N LYS A 33 14.31 6.42 4.75
CA LYS A 33 14.12 6.60 6.20
C LYS A 33 13.19 7.75 6.55
N GLY A 34 13.39 8.90 5.93
CA GLY A 34 12.54 10.08 6.17
C GLY A 34 11.08 9.85 5.78
N LEU A 35 10.84 9.16 4.68
CA LEU A 35 9.49 8.80 4.25
C LEU A 35 8.85 7.82 5.23
N ALA A 36 9.57 6.78 5.65
CA ALA A 36 9.07 5.79 6.60
C ALA A 36 8.69 6.43 7.94
N GLU A 37 9.52 7.32 8.46
CA GLU A 37 9.23 8.07 9.69
C GLU A 37 7.98 8.95 9.54
N ARG A 38 7.80 9.58 8.39
CA ARG A 38 6.61 10.38 8.09
C ARG A 38 5.36 9.53 8.06
N VAL A 39 5.40 8.34 7.43
CA VAL A 39 4.28 7.41 7.40
C VAL A 39 3.89 6.99 8.81
N ILE A 40 4.86 6.65 9.65
CA ILE A 40 4.62 6.29 11.06
C ILE A 40 3.93 7.44 11.79
N ASN A 41 4.39 8.66 11.60
CA ASN A 41 3.78 9.84 12.21
C ASN A 41 2.35 10.09 11.70
N LEU A 42 2.12 9.98 10.41
CA LEU A 42 0.81 10.22 9.80
C LEU A 42 -0.24 9.15 10.20
N THR A 43 0.19 7.95 10.53
CA THR A 43 -0.70 6.86 10.94
C THR A 43 -0.75 6.65 12.45
N ARG A 44 -0.01 7.44 13.22
CA ARG A 44 0.17 7.25 14.67
C ARG A 44 -1.12 7.22 15.45
N GLU A 45 -2.04 8.14 15.18
CA GLU A 45 -3.33 8.19 15.88
C GLU A 45 -4.09 6.87 15.71
N GLN A 46 -4.17 6.38 14.49
CA GLN A 46 -4.88 5.14 14.18
C GLN A 46 -4.21 3.92 14.81
N THR A 47 -2.88 3.85 14.77
CA THR A 47 -2.14 2.73 15.37
C THR A 47 -2.28 2.74 16.89
N ILE A 48 -2.16 3.90 17.54
CA ILE A 48 -2.34 4.02 18.99
C ILE A 48 -3.76 3.62 19.39
N MET A 49 -4.78 4.11 18.70
CA MET A 49 -6.17 3.80 19.02
C MET A 49 -6.48 2.31 18.89
N SER A 50 -5.83 1.61 17.98
CA SER A 50 -5.99 0.16 17.81
C SER A 50 -5.09 -0.66 18.75
N GLY A 51 -4.22 -0.02 19.52
CA GLY A 51 -3.25 -0.70 20.37
C GLY A 51 -2.08 -1.31 19.61
N ALA A 52 -1.80 -0.83 18.39
CA ALA A 52 -0.70 -1.30 17.56
C ALA A 52 0.54 -0.44 17.74
N ILE A 53 1.69 -1.03 17.39
CA ILE A 53 2.98 -0.35 17.31
C ILE A 53 3.50 -0.50 15.89
N CYS A 54 3.85 0.62 15.25
CA CYS A 54 4.44 0.64 13.92
C CYS A 54 5.89 1.11 14.01
N THR A 55 6.81 0.32 13.49
CA THR A 55 8.25 0.58 13.55
C THR A 55 8.88 0.52 12.17
N TYR A 56 10.06 1.16 12.02
CA TYR A 56 10.88 1.07 10.83
C TYR A 56 12.26 0.49 11.17
N VAL A 57 12.70 -0.48 10.37
CA VAL A 57 14.04 -1.08 10.48
C VAL A 57 14.73 -0.98 9.11
N GLU A 58 15.82 -0.23 9.05
CA GLU A 58 16.65 -0.13 7.86
C GLU A 58 17.71 -1.23 7.89
N LYS A 59 17.63 -2.16 6.93
CA LYS A 59 18.53 -3.33 6.87
C LYS A 59 19.79 -3.07 6.03
N SER A 60 19.76 -2.04 5.18
CA SER A 60 20.91 -1.57 4.42
C SER A 60 21.13 -0.10 4.75
N GLU A 61 22.39 0.34 4.79
CA GLU A 61 22.68 1.73 5.05
C GLU A 61 22.21 2.64 3.90
N ASP A 62 21.65 3.79 4.26
CA ASP A 62 21.33 4.88 3.33
C ASP A 62 20.52 4.42 2.10
N VAL A 63 19.37 3.81 2.33
CA VAL A 63 18.47 3.40 1.24
C VAL A 63 17.96 4.67 0.53
N LEU A 64 18.53 4.94 -0.64
CA LEU A 64 18.17 6.06 -1.51
C LEU A 64 17.18 5.58 -2.57
N LEU A 65 16.03 6.21 -2.63
CA LEU A 65 14.97 5.87 -3.56
C LEU A 65 14.76 6.99 -4.58
N TYR A 66 14.59 6.61 -5.86
CA TYR A 66 14.20 7.54 -6.92
C TYR A 66 12.75 7.26 -7.30
N ALA A 67 11.82 8.07 -6.78
CA ALA A 67 10.39 7.81 -6.89
C ALA A 67 9.59 9.09 -6.65
N ASP A 68 8.27 9.00 -6.84
CA ASP A 68 7.33 10.03 -6.40
C ASP A 68 7.05 9.84 -4.91
N GLU A 69 7.63 10.71 -4.09
CA GLU A 69 7.55 10.61 -2.62
C GLU A 69 6.10 10.57 -2.12
N GLY A 70 5.23 11.42 -2.66
CA GLY A 70 3.82 11.45 -2.27
C GLY A 70 3.08 10.17 -2.62
N GLN A 71 3.32 9.60 -3.79
CA GLN A 71 2.69 8.34 -4.21
C GLN A 71 3.18 7.16 -3.37
N ILE A 72 4.47 7.08 -3.07
CA ILE A 72 4.99 5.99 -2.24
C ILE A 72 4.48 6.13 -0.79
N THR A 73 4.41 7.36 -0.27
CA THR A 73 3.77 7.62 1.03
C THR A 73 2.34 7.08 1.06
N GLN A 74 1.56 7.31 0.02
CA GLN A 74 0.19 6.83 -0.10
C GLN A 74 0.11 5.30 -0.05
N ILE A 75 1.00 4.60 -0.74
CA ILE A 75 1.07 3.13 -0.69
C ILE A 75 1.30 2.66 0.75
N LEU A 76 2.30 3.21 1.42
CA LEU A 76 2.66 2.78 2.77
C LEU A 76 1.56 3.08 3.79
N ILE A 77 0.92 4.25 3.70
CA ILE A 77 -0.23 4.57 4.55
C ILE A 77 -1.34 3.53 4.34
N ASN A 78 -1.63 3.19 3.10
CA ASN A 78 -2.64 2.18 2.78
C ASN A 78 -2.31 0.82 3.39
N LEU A 79 -1.04 0.38 3.31
CA LEU A 79 -0.61 -0.89 3.88
C LEU A 79 -0.66 -0.89 5.41
N VAL A 80 -0.28 0.21 6.06
CA VAL A 80 -0.40 0.35 7.52
C VAL A 80 -1.88 0.32 7.95
N LYS A 81 -2.75 1.03 7.23
CA LYS A 81 -4.20 1.00 7.50
C LYS A 81 -4.78 -0.40 7.35
N ASN A 82 -4.36 -1.13 6.33
CA ASN A 82 -4.79 -2.52 6.14
C ASN A 82 -4.37 -3.39 7.33
N ALA A 83 -3.16 -3.21 7.84
CA ALA A 83 -2.67 -3.91 9.02
C ALA A 83 -3.50 -3.60 10.28
N VAL A 84 -3.83 -2.34 10.49
CA VAL A 84 -4.70 -1.91 11.59
C VAL A 84 -6.08 -2.56 11.47
N GLN A 85 -6.67 -2.58 10.28
CA GLN A 85 -7.96 -3.22 10.03
C GLN A 85 -7.93 -4.73 10.20
N ALA A 86 -6.77 -5.36 10.02
CA ALA A 86 -6.55 -6.78 10.30
C ALA A 86 -6.28 -7.06 11.77
N GLU A 87 -6.44 -6.05 12.63
CA GLU A 87 -6.24 -6.16 14.08
C GLU A 87 -4.80 -6.48 14.48
N ALA A 88 -3.82 -6.05 13.69
CA ALA A 88 -2.41 -6.21 14.01
C ALA A 88 -2.04 -5.45 15.28
N LYS A 89 -1.09 -6.00 16.04
CA LYS A 89 -0.49 -5.35 17.21
C LYS A 89 0.93 -4.87 16.91
N ASN A 90 1.61 -5.52 15.97
CA ASN A 90 2.93 -5.14 15.54
C ASN A 90 2.95 -4.97 14.02
N ILE A 91 3.38 -3.79 13.59
CA ILE A 91 3.51 -3.45 12.17
C ILE A 91 4.95 -2.99 11.97
N GLU A 92 5.66 -3.60 11.02
CA GLU A 92 7.05 -3.28 10.76
C GLU A 92 7.26 -2.94 9.30
N ILE A 93 7.89 -1.79 9.05
CA ILE A 93 8.35 -1.40 7.72
C ILE A 93 9.85 -1.66 7.68
N THR A 94 10.32 -2.41 6.69
CA THR A 94 11.75 -2.65 6.49
C THR A 94 12.17 -2.22 5.10
N ALA A 95 13.43 -1.83 4.95
CA ALA A 95 14.02 -1.49 3.65
C ALA A 95 15.41 -2.07 3.55
N GLU A 96 15.72 -2.66 2.40
CA GLU A 96 17.04 -3.24 2.11
C GLU A 96 17.36 -3.13 0.63
N ILE A 97 18.66 -3.20 0.32
CA ILE A 97 19.17 -3.31 -1.04
C ILE A 97 19.65 -4.73 -1.20
N ASN A 98 19.10 -5.47 -2.19
CA ASN A 98 19.49 -6.85 -2.43
C ASN A 98 20.76 -6.95 -3.29
N LEU A 99 21.21 -8.18 -3.54
CA LEU A 99 22.43 -8.44 -4.34
C LEU A 99 22.31 -7.96 -5.79
N SER A 100 21.10 -7.80 -6.30
CA SER A 100 20.84 -7.24 -7.65
C SER A 100 20.70 -5.72 -7.65
N GLU A 101 21.00 -5.07 -6.54
CA GLU A 101 20.87 -3.64 -6.35
C GLU A 101 19.42 -3.12 -6.44
N HIS A 102 18.44 -4.00 -6.27
CA HIS A 102 17.04 -3.61 -6.16
C HIS A 102 16.73 -3.21 -4.71
N ILE A 103 15.86 -2.22 -4.56
CA ILE A 103 15.38 -1.82 -3.25
C ILE A 103 14.13 -2.64 -2.92
N ILE A 104 14.16 -3.32 -1.78
CA ILE A 104 13.06 -4.15 -1.28
C ILE A 104 12.50 -3.49 -0.03
N ILE A 105 11.22 -3.15 -0.07
CA ILE A 105 10.51 -2.61 1.08
C ILE A 105 9.42 -3.61 1.47
N ASN A 106 9.45 -4.06 2.73
CA ASN A 106 8.43 -4.94 3.27
C ASN A 106 7.60 -4.22 4.32
N VAL A 107 6.29 -4.42 4.28
CA VAL A 107 5.38 -4.04 5.35
C VAL A 107 4.80 -5.33 5.93
N THR A 108 5.20 -5.63 7.15
CA THR A 108 4.86 -6.87 7.85
C THR A 108 3.93 -6.58 9.01
N ASN A 109 2.90 -7.39 9.19
CA ASN A 109 2.02 -7.28 10.34
C ASN A 109 1.64 -8.66 10.89
N ASP A 110 1.27 -8.70 12.16
CA ASP A 110 0.86 -9.90 12.88
C ASP A 110 -0.67 -10.00 13.06
N GLY A 111 -1.42 -9.30 12.24
CA GLY A 111 -2.89 -9.33 12.30
C GLY A 111 -3.50 -10.59 11.68
N ASN A 112 -4.81 -10.56 11.53
CA ASN A 112 -5.54 -11.66 10.91
C ASN A 112 -5.04 -11.94 9.50
N PRO A 113 -4.78 -13.21 9.14
CA PRO A 113 -4.28 -13.53 7.81
C PRO A 113 -5.34 -13.31 6.73
N ILE A 114 -4.89 -13.13 5.51
CA ILE A 114 -5.74 -13.06 4.32
C ILE A 114 -6.01 -14.49 3.88
N SER A 115 -7.28 -14.88 3.74
CA SER A 115 -7.63 -16.24 3.30
C SER A 115 -7.04 -16.54 1.91
N LYS A 116 -6.72 -17.80 1.65
CA LYS A 116 -6.16 -18.21 0.36
C LYS A 116 -7.06 -17.83 -0.81
N GLU A 117 -8.36 -17.91 -0.64
CA GLU A 117 -9.33 -17.50 -1.67
C GLU A 117 -9.25 -16.00 -1.95
N SER A 118 -9.13 -15.19 -0.90
CA SER A 118 -9.03 -13.73 -1.05
C SER A 118 -7.68 -13.29 -1.61
N GLN A 119 -6.59 -14.03 -1.37
CA GLN A 119 -5.24 -13.63 -1.80
C GLN A 119 -5.12 -13.41 -3.31
N GLU A 120 -5.89 -14.13 -4.12
CA GLU A 120 -5.89 -13.97 -5.57
C GLU A 120 -6.63 -12.70 -6.03
N GLU A 121 -7.50 -12.16 -5.19
CA GLU A 121 -8.41 -11.07 -5.55
C GLU A 121 -8.14 -9.74 -4.86
N ILE A 122 -7.23 -9.69 -3.89
CA ILE A 122 -6.99 -8.46 -3.10
C ILE A 122 -6.53 -7.26 -3.92
N PHE A 123 -5.96 -7.48 -5.10
CA PHE A 123 -5.53 -6.42 -6.01
C PHE A 123 -6.58 -6.08 -7.08
N VAL A 124 -7.70 -6.78 -7.10
CA VAL A 124 -8.82 -6.47 -8.00
C VAL A 124 -9.53 -5.22 -7.49
N PRO A 125 -9.75 -4.20 -8.36
CA PRO A 125 -10.46 -2.99 -7.94
C PRO A 125 -11.83 -3.33 -7.34
N PHE A 126 -12.19 -2.65 -6.24
CA PHE A 126 -13.45 -2.79 -5.51
C PHE A 126 -13.63 -4.11 -4.76
N PHE A 127 -12.66 -5.04 -4.82
CA PHE A 127 -12.68 -6.22 -3.95
C PHE A 127 -12.32 -5.80 -2.52
N THR A 128 -13.14 -6.19 -1.55
CA THR A 128 -12.87 -5.98 -0.13
C THR A 128 -13.62 -6.98 0.72
N THR A 129 -12.98 -7.46 1.80
CA THR A 129 -13.60 -8.26 2.86
C THR A 129 -13.98 -7.39 4.06
N LYS A 130 -13.73 -6.08 4.00
CA LYS A 130 -13.91 -5.12 5.09
C LYS A 130 -15.19 -4.31 4.89
N GLN A 131 -15.95 -4.09 5.96
CA GLN A 131 -17.21 -3.33 5.90
C GLN A 131 -17.00 -1.88 5.43
N GLU A 132 -15.92 -1.24 5.84
CA GLU A 132 -15.61 0.16 5.51
C GLU A 132 -14.58 0.31 4.39
N GLY A 133 -14.11 -0.80 3.82
CA GLY A 133 -13.12 -0.78 2.76
C GLY A 133 -13.74 -0.47 1.40
N THR A 134 -13.07 0.38 0.61
CA THR A 134 -13.48 0.67 -0.78
C THR A 134 -12.99 -0.37 -1.77
N GLY A 135 -11.99 -1.18 -1.39
CA GLY A 135 -11.37 -2.15 -2.28
C GLY A 135 -10.48 -1.54 -3.36
N ILE A 136 -10.10 -0.26 -3.23
CA ILE A 136 -9.33 0.46 -4.25
C ILE A 136 -7.87 0.60 -3.87
N GLY A 137 -7.56 0.64 -2.56
CA GLY A 137 -6.23 0.96 -2.05
C GLY A 137 -5.12 0.10 -2.61
N LEU A 138 -5.28 -1.23 -2.60
CA LEU A 138 -4.26 -2.15 -3.11
C LEU A 138 -4.14 -2.12 -4.62
N SER A 139 -5.23 -1.98 -5.36
CA SER A 139 -5.18 -1.87 -6.82
C SER A 139 -4.50 -0.58 -7.28
N LEU A 140 -4.78 0.55 -6.64
CA LEU A 140 -4.10 1.82 -6.89
C LEU A 140 -2.62 1.74 -6.53
N SER A 141 -2.30 1.14 -5.39
CA SER A 141 -0.91 0.96 -4.94
C SER A 141 -0.11 0.13 -5.96
N ARG A 142 -0.70 -0.93 -6.49
CA ARG A 142 -0.07 -1.74 -7.53
C ARG A 142 0.16 -0.95 -8.82
N GLN A 143 -0.81 -0.12 -9.23
CA GLN A 143 -0.65 0.77 -10.39
C GLN A 143 0.48 1.77 -10.19
N ILE A 144 0.57 2.37 -9.01
CA ILE A 144 1.68 3.28 -8.67
C ILE A 144 3.02 2.56 -8.83
N MET A 145 3.15 1.36 -8.29
CA MET A 145 4.39 0.59 -8.42
C MET A 145 4.72 0.25 -9.87
N ARG A 146 3.73 -0.10 -10.69
CA ARG A 146 3.94 -0.33 -12.14
C ARG A 146 4.45 0.91 -12.85
N LEU A 147 3.93 2.09 -12.51
CA LEU A 147 4.41 3.36 -13.09
C LEU A 147 5.84 3.68 -12.65
N HIS A 148 6.31 3.09 -11.56
CA HIS A 148 7.68 3.19 -11.08
C HIS A 148 8.58 2.05 -11.60
N ASN A 149 8.09 1.23 -12.54
CA ASN A 149 8.77 0.05 -13.05
C ASN A 149 9.13 -0.96 -11.95
N GLY A 150 8.35 -0.96 -10.89
CA GLY A 150 8.48 -1.85 -9.75
C GLY A 150 7.29 -2.78 -9.63
N SER A 151 7.18 -3.42 -8.46
CA SER A 151 6.07 -4.33 -8.17
C SER A 151 5.61 -4.23 -6.73
N LEU A 152 4.35 -4.58 -6.50
CA LEU A 152 3.75 -4.78 -5.19
C LEU A 152 3.11 -6.16 -5.18
N SER A 153 3.48 -6.98 -4.21
CA SER A 153 2.95 -8.33 -4.07
C SER A 153 2.72 -8.70 -2.62
N LEU A 154 1.81 -9.65 -2.41
CA LEU A 154 1.64 -10.32 -1.12
C LEU A 154 2.59 -11.53 -1.12
N THR A 155 3.65 -11.47 -0.32
CA THR A 155 4.69 -12.53 -0.30
C THR A 155 4.45 -13.56 0.79
N LYS A 156 3.64 -13.25 1.78
CA LYS A 156 3.31 -14.16 2.87
C LYS A 156 2.00 -13.71 3.54
N SER A 157 1.15 -14.67 3.87
CA SER A 157 0.05 -14.45 4.81
C SER A 157 -0.32 -15.77 5.46
N ASP A 158 -0.05 -15.89 6.76
CA ASP A 158 -0.34 -17.05 7.59
C ASP A 158 -0.73 -16.60 9.01
N ASP A 159 -0.84 -17.52 9.94
CA ASP A 159 -1.22 -17.23 11.33
C ASP A 159 -0.17 -16.41 12.09
N HIS A 160 1.05 -16.29 11.56
CA HIS A 160 2.14 -15.57 12.21
C HIS A 160 2.37 -14.18 11.63
N SER A 161 2.29 -14.04 10.32
CA SER A 161 2.53 -12.75 9.68
C SER A 161 1.95 -12.63 8.28
N THR A 162 1.64 -11.41 7.91
CA THR A 162 1.28 -11.00 6.55
C THR A 162 2.33 -10.00 6.06
N VAL A 163 2.89 -10.23 4.88
CA VAL A 163 3.97 -9.43 4.31
C VAL A 163 3.59 -8.94 2.92
N PHE A 164 3.53 -7.62 2.76
CA PHE A 164 3.46 -6.97 1.46
C PHE A 164 4.86 -6.49 1.07
N THR A 165 5.28 -6.77 -0.15
CA THR A 165 6.61 -6.45 -0.64
C THR A 165 6.55 -5.51 -1.84
N LEU A 166 7.25 -4.38 -1.72
CA LEU A 166 7.49 -3.44 -2.80
C LEU A 166 8.92 -3.65 -3.31
N ILE A 167 9.07 -3.77 -4.63
CA ILE A 167 10.38 -3.90 -5.27
C ILE A 167 10.57 -2.75 -6.24
N PHE A 168 11.65 -2.00 -6.05
CA PHE A 168 12.12 -0.95 -6.99
C PHE A 168 13.38 -1.46 -7.68
N ARG A 169 13.33 -1.59 -9.00
CA ARG A 169 14.43 -2.09 -9.82
C ARG A 169 15.30 -0.97 -10.34
#